data_1bfd8b47da210f158a908e18f1d49d60
#
_entry.id   1bfd8b47da210f158a908e18f1d49d60
#
_cell.length_a   1.000
_cell.length_b   1.000
_cell.length_c   1.000
_cell.angle_alpha   90.00
_cell.angle_beta   90.00
_cell.angle_gamma   90.00
#
_symmetry.space_group_name_H-M   'P 1'
#
loop_
_entity.id
_entity.type
_entity.pdbx_description
1 polymer ?
#
loop_
_entity_poly.entity_id
_entity_poly.type
_entity_poly.pdbx_seq_one_letter_code
_entity_poly.pdbx_strand_id
1 'polypeptide(L)'
;MSKVLVTGGNGFVGRHVVSALLERGDTIRVLALPGEETSALEERGVAVHRGDIRRPDSLTGPMQAVDQVLHLAAMMDVWRPSEDYRAVNVTGTENVCRAALAAGVSRVVHMSSSSVYGMALGRAADERFPLSPFPDPYPVTKAAGDMAVQRMIAREHLPAVIVRPDQIFGPGDHLHFGRMAARLRAGKGVIVGSGDNALPLVYVSDAVEGLLLALDHEAAVGRAYNVTNDNPLTQKQFLHAIACAIGVHPPRRHVPYRAVYAAGYAAERLTTPTRARGRPPVTRLGVAFLGTDNRYAIGRARRELGYEPRVDLRDGVRLAAAWYQRDARAHRAWRRVRSSAEGVPV
;
A
#
# COMPACT_ATOMS: atom_id res chain seq x y z
N MET A 1 10.88 24.63 2.97
CA MET A 1 11.70 23.45 2.61
C MET A 1 12.00 22.68 3.87
N SER A 2 11.49 21.48 3.99
CA SER A 2 11.71 20.60 5.14
C SER A 2 12.66 19.45 4.78
N LYS A 3 13.38 18.93 5.76
CA LYS A 3 14.14 17.71 5.59
C LYS A 3 13.28 16.52 6.01
N VAL A 4 12.87 15.71 5.04
CA VAL A 4 11.92 14.62 5.23
C VAL A 4 12.61 13.26 5.11
N LEU A 5 12.49 12.42 6.14
CA LEU A 5 12.88 11.02 6.06
C LEU A 5 11.69 10.17 5.59
N VAL A 6 11.89 9.40 4.53
CA VAL A 6 10.89 8.47 4.02
C VAL A 6 11.38 7.03 4.22
N THR A 7 10.70 6.24 5.03
CA THR A 7 10.92 4.80 5.07
C THR A 7 10.03 4.12 4.04
N GLY A 8 10.54 3.12 3.35
CA GLY A 8 9.81 2.50 2.24
C GLY A 8 9.74 3.38 0.97
N GLY A 9 10.62 4.39 0.87
CA GLY A 9 10.65 5.34 -0.24
C GLY A 9 10.91 4.72 -1.62
N ASN A 10 11.50 3.54 -1.68
CA ASN A 10 11.71 2.80 -2.92
C ASN A 10 10.53 1.89 -3.32
N GLY A 11 9.52 1.74 -2.46
CA GLY A 11 8.30 1.00 -2.73
C GLY A 11 7.37 1.72 -3.72
N PHE A 12 6.25 1.08 -4.07
CA PHE A 12 5.27 1.64 -5.02
C PHE A 12 4.80 3.04 -4.60
N VAL A 13 4.18 3.18 -3.43
CA VAL A 13 3.69 4.47 -2.93
C VAL A 13 4.87 5.42 -2.62
N GLY A 14 5.96 4.87 -2.06
CA GLY A 14 7.13 5.64 -1.68
C GLY A 14 7.76 6.42 -2.84
N ARG A 15 7.86 5.83 -4.02
CA ARG A 15 8.39 6.51 -5.22
C ARG A 15 7.52 7.69 -5.66
N HIS A 16 6.22 7.59 -5.54
CA HIS A 16 5.30 8.70 -5.82
C HIS A 16 5.41 9.80 -4.76
N VAL A 17 5.51 9.43 -3.49
CA VAL A 17 5.76 10.37 -2.38
C VAL A 17 7.08 11.10 -2.57
N VAL A 18 8.17 10.38 -2.85
CA VAL A 18 9.48 11.00 -3.12
C VAL A 18 9.40 11.97 -4.30
N SER A 19 8.69 11.60 -5.37
CA SER A 19 8.51 12.51 -6.52
C SER A 19 7.80 13.80 -6.13
N ALA A 20 6.68 13.70 -5.40
CA ALA A 20 5.91 14.87 -4.98
C ALA A 20 6.69 15.78 -4.01
N LEU A 21 7.48 15.20 -3.09
CA LEU A 21 8.34 15.96 -2.18
C LEU A 21 9.46 16.69 -2.93
N LEU A 22 10.08 16.04 -3.94
CA LEU A 22 11.10 16.69 -4.79
C LEU A 22 10.51 17.87 -5.60
N GLU A 23 9.33 17.67 -6.18
CA GLU A 23 8.61 18.71 -6.92
C GLU A 23 8.27 19.91 -6.02
N ARG A 24 8.04 19.67 -4.72
CA ARG A 24 7.81 20.69 -3.70
C ARG A 24 9.11 21.39 -3.25
N GLY A 25 10.26 20.85 -3.59
CA GLY A 25 11.58 21.39 -3.23
C GLY A 25 12.08 20.98 -1.85
N ASP A 26 11.53 19.91 -1.25
CA ASP A 26 12.00 19.38 0.03
C ASP A 26 13.33 18.61 -0.11
N THR A 27 14.10 18.59 0.97
CA THR A 27 15.29 17.75 1.07
C THR A 27 14.89 16.36 1.53
N ILE A 28 15.17 15.34 0.73
CA ILE A 28 14.67 13.99 0.99
C ILE A 28 15.80 13.06 1.38
N ARG A 29 15.53 12.30 2.43
CA ARG A 29 16.30 11.16 2.85
C ARG A 29 15.44 9.91 2.78
N VAL A 30 15.94 8.82 2.20
CA VAL A 30 15.26 7.52 2.15
C VAL A 30 16.01 6.52 3.00
N LEU A 31 15.30 5.81 3.87
CA LEU A 31 15.81 4.61 4.52
C LEU A 31 15.49 3.40 3.65
N ALA A 32 16.51 2.74 3.13
CA ALA A 32 16.42 1.55 2.30
C ALA A 32 17.11 0.36 2.96
N LEU A 33 16.63 -0.85 2.72
CA LEU A 33 17.27 -2.06 3.21
C LEU A 33 18.67 -2.24 2.62
N PRO A 34 19.62 -2.87 3.34
CA PRO A 34 20.88 -3.29 2.75
C PRO A 34 20.66 -4.16 1.51
N GLY A 35 21.32 -3.84 0.41
CA GLY A 35 21.21 -4.56 -0.85
C GLY A 35 19.99 -4.20 -1.72
N GLU A 36 19.11 -3.31 -1.26
CA GLU A 36 18.00 -2.82 -2.08
C GLU A 36 18.53 -1.89 -3.20
N GLU A 37 18.02 -2.06 -4.42
CA GLU A 37 18.41 -1.22 -5.57
C GLU A 37 17.80 0.18 -5.44
N THR A 38 18.65 1.21 -5.40
CA THR A 38 18.24 2.61 -5.15
C THR A 38 18.86 3.63 -6.09
N SER A 39 19.60 3.22 -7.12
CA SER A 39 20.26 4.12 -8.07
C SER A 39 19.31 5.17 -8.64
N ALA A 40 18.09 4.78 -9.01
CA ALA A 40 17.07 5.69 -9.52
C ALA A 40 16.62 6.78 -8.51
N LEU A 41 16.81 6.59 -7.22
CA LEU A 41 16.58 7.62 -6.19
C LEU A 41 17.82 8.53 -6.08
N GLU A 42 19.00 7.94 -6.05
CA GLU A 42 20.30 8.64 -5.95
C GLU A 42 20.53 9.56 -7.13
N GLU A 43 20.23 9.11 -8.37
CA GLU A 43 20.28 9.91 -9.60
C GLU A 43 19.38 11.14 -9.56
N ARG A 44 18.31 11.11 -8.73
CA ARG A 44 17.40 12.24 -8.51
C ARG A 44 17.83 13.14 -7.34
N GLY A 45 19.01 12.93 -6.78
CA GLY A 45 19.55 13.73 -5.67
C GLY A 45 18.99 13.34 -4.29
N VAL A 46 18.35 12.17 -4.16
CA VAL A 46 17.82 11.68 -2.88
C VAL A 46 18.95 11.07 -2.06
N ALA A 47 19.12 11.52 -0.82
CA ALA A 47 20.08 10.91 0.10
C ALA A 47 19.56 9.54 0.60
N VAL A 48 20.26 8.46 0.24
CA VAL A 48 19.90 7.11 0.66
C VAL A 48 20.75 6.66 1.84
N HIS A 49 20.07 6.24 2.92
CA HIS A 49 20.67 5.61 4.09
C HIS A 49 20.31 4.13 4.13
N ARG A 50 21.30 3.27 4.39
CA ARG A 50 21.09 1.83 4.51
C ARG A 50 20.75 1.49 5.96
N GLY A 51 19.59 0.82 6.17
CA GLY A 51 19.15 0.41 7.49
C GLY A 51 17.89 -0.44 7.44
N ASP A 52 17.54 -0.99 8.58
CA ASP A 52 16.36 -1.84 8.77
C ASP A 52 15.57 -1.32 9.97
N ILE A 53 14.30 -1.01 9.78
CA ILE A 53 13.43 -0.50 10.85
C ILE A 53 13.30 -1.47 12.03
N ARG A 54 13.58 -2.77 11.82
CA ARG A 54 13.61 -3.79 12.88
C ARG A 54 14.83 -3.62 13.82
N ARG A 55 15.83 -2.85 13.42
CA ARG A 55 17.10 -2.65 14.13
C ARG A 55 17.22 -1.19 14.57
N PRO A 56 16.93 -0.87 15.85
CA PRO A 56 16.95 0.52 16.35
C PRO A 56 18.22 1.28 16.04
N ASP A 57 19.38 0.63 16.18
CA ASP A 57 20.68 1.25 15.94
C ASP A 57 20.86 1.79 14.53
N SER A 58 20.19 1.16 13.55
CA SER A 58 20.25 1.58 12.14
C SER A 58 19.41 2.84 11.85
N LEU A 59 18.63 3.33 12.81
CA LEU A 59 17.76 4.49 12.65
C LEU A 59 18.39 5.78 13.15
N THR A 60 19.39 5.73 14.03
CA THR A 60 20.01 6.92 14.63
C THR A 60 20.59 7.88 13.59
N GLY A 61 21.41 7.38 12.67
CA GLY A 61 22.00 8.20 11.61
C GLY A 61 20.96 8.80 10.65
N PRO A 62 20.03 7.99 10.09
CA PRO A 62 18.97 8.50 9.23
C PRO A 62 18.07 9.57 9.87
N MET A 63 17.86 9.57 11.19
CA MET A 63 17.01 10.53 11.90
C MET A 63 17.72 11.85 12.25
N GLN A 64 19.05 11.94 12.13
CA GLN A 64 19.78 13.17 12.50
C GLN A 64 19.38 14.36 11.63
N ALA A 65 19.01 15.46 12.30
CA ALA A 65 18.60 16.72 11.65
C ALA A 65 17.48 16.52 10.61
N VAL A 66 16.52 15.66 10.90
CA VAL A 66 15.29 15.45 10.14
C VAL A 66 14.17 16.24 10.80
N ASP A 67 13.41 16.98 10.01
CA ASP A 67 12.25 17.74 10.50
C ASP A 67 11.00 16.88 10.59
N GLN A 68 10.79 16.01 9.59
CA GLN A 68 9.56 15.23 9.43
C GLN A 68 9.85 13.80 8.94
N VAL A 69 8.99 12.86 9.31
CA VAL A 69 9.10 11.44 8.91
C VAL A 69 7.82 10.98 8.22
N LEU A 70 7.95 10.41 7.02
CA LEU A 70 6.91 9.63 6.36
C LEU A 70 7.24 8.13 6.48
N HIS A 71 6.53 7.43 7.38
CA HIS A 71 6.72 6.02 7.64
C HIS A 71 5.79 5.17 6.78
N LEU A 72 6.29 4.73 5.59
CA LEU A 72 5.57 3.94 4.61
C LEU A 72 6.04 2.48 4.58
N ALA A 73 7.17 2.16 5.20
CA ALA A 73 7.71 0.81 5.21
C ALA A 73 6.76 -0.16 5.92
N ALA A 74 6.39 -1.22 5.23
CA ALA A 74 5.55 -2.28 5.76
C ALA A 74 5.81 -3.60 5.01
N MET A 75 5.64 -4.71 5.70
CA MET A 75 5.56 -6.02 5.06
C MET A 75 4.11 -6.26 4.64
N MET A 76 3.89 -6.53 3.35
CA MET A 76 2.58 -6.83 2.80
C MET A 76 2.68 -7.82 1.63
N ASP A 77 1.60 -8.53 1.36
CA ASP A 77 1.41 -9.40 0.18
C ASP A 77 2.49 -10.48 -0.04
N VAL A 78 3.18 -10.88 1.02
CA VAL A 78 4.14 -11.98 1.02
C VAL A 78 3.61 -13.14 1.85
N TRP A 79 4.00 -14.39 1.50
CA TRP A 79 3.57 -15.58 2.24
C TRP A 79 4.65 -15.98 3.24
N ARG A 80 4.61 -15.34 4.41
CA ARG A 80 5.62 -15.47 5.47
C ARG A 80 4.96 -15.74 6.82
N PRO A 81 5.71 -16.20 7.84
CA PRO A 81 5.25 -16.29 9.22
C PRO A 81 4.69 -14.97 9.75
N SER A 82 3.71 -15.05 10.65
CA SER A 82 3.12 -13.87 11.28
C SER A 82 4.13 -13.04 12.08
N GLU A 83 5.17 -13.70 12.60
CA GLU A 83 6.28 -13.08 13.33
C GLU A 83 7.06 -12.09 12.45
N ASP A 84 7.30 -12.46 11.17
CA ASP A 84 7.98 -11.58 10.22
C ASP A 84 7.17 -10.30 9.98
N TYR A 85 5.85 -10.43 9.80
CA TYR A 85 4.95 -9.29 9.70
C TYR A 85 4.96 -8.43 10.95
N ARG A 86 4.93 -9.06 12.13
CA ARG A 86 4.95 -8.36 13.41
C ARG A 86 6.27 -7.61 13.60
N ALA A 87 7.39 -8.23 13.27
CA ALA A 87 8.71 -7.62 13.38
C ALA A 87 8.81 -6.33 12.56
N VAL A 88 8.21 -6.30 11.35
CA VAL A 88 8.22 -5.11 10.48
C VAL A 88 7.11 -4.13 10.86
N ASN A 89 5.84 -4.59 10.86
CA ASN A 89 4.68 -3.70 10.93
C ASN A 89 4.35 -3.21 12.35
N VAL A 90 4.87 -3.87 13.39
CA VAL A 90 4.66 -3.46 14.78
C VAL A 90 5.97 -2.97 15.39
N THR A 91 6.94 -3.88 15.59
CA THR A 91 8.23 -3.53 16.24
C THR A 91 8.99 -2.49 15.41
N GLY A 92 9.06 -2.66 14.08
CA GLY A 92 9.69 -1.68 13.20
C GLY A 92 9.02 -0.30 13.26
N THR A 93 7.68 -0.25 13.29
CA THR A 93 6.94 1.00 13.46
C THR A 93 7.23 1.66 14.81
N GLU A 94 7.23 0.89 15.92
CA GLU A 94 7.60 1.42 17.24
C GLU A 94 9.03 1.95 17.27
N ASN A 95 9.98 1.26 16.65
CA ASN A 95 11.38 1.71 16.56
C ASN A 95 11.51 3.04 15.80
N VAL A 96 10.83 3.17 14.65
CA VAL A 96 10.81 4.42 13.88
C VAL A 96 10.24 5.56 14.72
N CYS A 97 9.12 5.33 15.42
CA CYS A 97 8.49 6.33 16.28
C CYS A 97 9.39 6.74 17.47
N ARG A 98 10.05 5.77 18.12
CA ARG A 98 11.01 6.08 19.22
C ARG A 98 12.23 6.85 18.72
N ALA A 99 12.77 6.46 17.56
CA ALA A 99 13.89 7.17 16.94
C ALA A 99 13.51 8.61 16.56
N ALA A 100 12.29 8.81 16.06
CA ALA A 100 11.76 10.14 15.73
C ALA A 100 11.60 11.01 16.99
N LEU A 101 11.05 10.46 18.09
CA LEU A 101 10.96 11.15 19.39
C LEU A 101 12.34 11.53 19.92
N ALA A 102 13.29 10.60 19.93
CA ALA A 102 14.65 10.84 20.41
C ALA A 102 15.40 11.90 19.58
N ALA A 103 15.10 12.01 18.29
CA ALA A 103 15.68 13.01 17.39
C ALA A 103 14.95 14.37 17.41
N GLY A 104 13.85 14.51 18.17
CA GLY A 104 13.07 15.74 18.22
C GLY A 104 12.34 16.06 16.92
N VAL A 105 11.95 15.04 16.13
CA VAL A 105 11.21 15.21 14.87
C VAL A 105 9.87 15.89 15.15
N SER A 106 9.54 16.93 14.37
CA SER A 106 8.33 17.72 14.57
C SER A 106 7.05 17.04 14.09
N ARG A 107 7.17 16.06 13.17
CA ARG A 107 6.02 15.35 12.60
C ARG A 107 6.37 13.94 12.13
N VAL A 108 5.56 12.97 12.51
CA VAL A 108 5.59 11.61 11.97
C VAL A 108 4.24 11.32 11.29
N VAL A 109 4.23 10.96 10.03
CA VAL A 109 3.05 10.41 9.36
C VAL A 109 3.22 8.90 9.22
N HIS A 110 2.39 8.13 9.92
CA HIS A 110 2.34 6.68 9.82
C HIS A 110 1.31 6.25 8.81
N MET A 111 1.73 5.63 7.71
CA MET A 111 0.82 5.01 6.76
C MET A 111 0.32 3.67 7.29
N SER A 112 -0.88 3.67 7.87
CA SER A 112 -1.64 2.50 8.28
C SER A 112 -2.37 1.89 7.07
N SER A 113 -3.61 1.41 7.23
CA SER A 113 -4.46 0.87 6.16
C SER A 113 -5.92 0.84 6.61
N SER A 114 -6.88 0.98 5.69
CA SER A 114 -8.30 0.74 5.98
C SER A 114 -8.60 -0.71 6.37
N SER A 115 -7.73 -1.66 6.00
CA SER A 115 -7.88 -3.08 6.38
C SER A 115 -7.90 -3.33 7.90
N VAL A 116 -7.49 -2.33 8.70
CA VAL A 116 -7.54 -2.38 10.17
C VAL A 116 -8.97 -2.44 10.72
N TYR A 117 -9.95 -1.97 9.97
CA TYR A 117 -11.35 -2.01 10.36
C TYR A 117 -12.04 -3.37 10.12
N GLY A 118 -11.45 -4.20 9.27
CA GLY A 118 -12.05 -5.45 8.81
C GLY A 118 -12.69 -5.33 7.43
N MET A 119 -13.54 -6.31 7.11
CA MET A 119 -14.23 -6.44 5.82
C MET A 119 -15.72 -6.66 6.03
N ALA A 120 -16.55 -6.32 5.02
CA ALA A 120 -17.99 -6.50 5.05
C ALA A 120 -18.68 -5.75 6.21
N LEU A 121 -18.33 -4.49 6.41
CA LEU A 121 -18.72 -3.71 7.59
C LEU A 121 -20.22 -3.31 7.61
N GLY A 122 -20.94 -3.52 6.52
CA GLY A 122 -22.38 -3.18 6.38
C GLY A 122 -22.69 -1.69 6.30
N ARG A 123 -21.72 -0.84 6.61
CA ARG A 123 -21.81 0.64 6.52
C ARG A 123 -20.43 1.23 6.26
N ALA A 124 -20.37 2.49 5.83
CA ALA A 124 -19.10 3.21 5.69
C ALA A 124 -18.46 3.44 7.07
N ALA A 125 -17.23 2.97 7.24
CA ALA A 125 -16.47 3.16 8.48
C ALA A 125 -15.78 4.52 8.50
N ASP A 126 -16.01 5.31 9.53
CA ASP A 126 -15.21 6.49 9.86
C ASP A 126 -14.08 6.12 10.84
N GLU A 127 -13.24 7.09 11.19
CA GLU A 127 -12.07 6.87 12.05
C GLU A 127 -12.38 6.53 13.51
N ARG A 128 -13.67 6.62 13.93
CA ARG A 128 -14.16 6.18 15.24
C ARG A 128 -14.59 4.71 15.25
N PHE A 129 -14.67 4.10 14.06
CA PHE A 129 -15.02 2.68 13.95
C PHE A 129 -13.95 1.82 14.65
N PRO A 130 -14.34 0.77 15.39
CA PRO A 130 -13.38 -0.07 16.11
C PRO A 130 -12.44 -0.80 15.14
N LEU A 131 -11.19 -0.95 15.54
CA LEU A 131 -10.22 -1.74 14.80
C LEU A 131 -10.49 -3.23 15.04
N SER A 132 -11.01 -3.91 14.03
CA SER A 132 -11.35 -5.34 14.06
C SER A 132 -10.85 -6.01 12.78
N PRO A 133 -9.52 -6.15 12.61
CA PRO A 133 -8.91 -6.58 11.37
C PRO A 133 -9.35 -7.98 10.96
N PHE A 134 -9.43 -8.21 9.64
CA PHE A 134 -9.59 -9.54 9.08
C PHE A 134 -8.45 -10.45 9.59
N PRO A 135 -8.72 -11.76 9.92
CA PRO A 135 -7.74 -12.67 10.49
C PRO A 135 -6.71 -13.16 9.45
N ASP A 136 -5.88 -12.25 9.03
CA ASP A 136 -4.73 -12.45 8.14
C ASP A 136 -3.53 -11.67 8.72
N PRO A 137 -2.28 -12.14 8.59
CA PRO A 137 -1.12 -11.49 9.17
C PRO A 137 -0.98 -10.00 8.84
N TYR A 138 -1.31 -9.59 7.61
CA TYR A 138 -1.18 -8.19 7.19
C TYR A 138 -2.16 -7.26 7.93
N PRO A 139 -3.48 -7.42 7.84
CA PRO A 139 -4.43 -6.55 8.56
C PRO A 139 -4.21 -6.55 10.07
N VAL A 140 -3.96 -7.74 10.66
CA VAL A 140 -3.75 -7.89 12.12
C VAL A 140 -2.52 -7.11 12.57
N THR A 141 -1.41 -7.20 11.86
CA THR A 141 -0.19 -6.48 12.24
C THR A 141 -0.24 -4.99 11.91
N LYS A 142 -0.95 -4.59 10.84
CA LYS A 142 -1.22 -3.16 10.56
C LYS A 142 -2.08 -2.54 11.67
N ALA A 143 -3.12 -3.24 12.14
CA ALA A 143 -3.94 -2.77 13.26
C ALA A 143 -3.13 -2.67 14.56
N ALA A 144 -2.27 -3.65 14.83
CA ALA A 144 -1.40 -3.63 16.01
C ALA A 144 -0.37 -2.48 15.96
N GLY A 145 0.21 -2.19 14.79
CA GLY A 145 1.10 -1.04 14.57
C GLY A 145 0.35 0.30 14.71
N ASP A 146 -0.83 0.42 14.13
CA ASP A 146 -1.72 1.59 14.28
C ASP A 146 -2.02 1.85 15.76
N MET A 147 -2.42 0.82 16.53
CA MET A 147 -2.65 0.93 17.98
C MET A 147 -1.38 1.27 18.75
N ALA A 148 -0.21 0.80 18.31
CA ALA A 148 1.07 1.17 18.95
C ALA A 148 1.34 2.67 18.78
N VAL A 149 1.17 3.21 17.57
CA VAL A 149 1.30 4.65 17.31
C VAL A 149 0.29 5.46 18.14
N GLN A 150 -0.99 5.02 18.22
CA GLN A 150 -1.99 5.69 19.05
C GLN A 150 -1.57 5.73 20.54
N ARG A 151 -1.01 4.61 21.06
CA ARG A 151 -0.49 4.58 22.46
C ARG A 151 0.66 5.55 22.66
N MET A 152 1.59 5.65 21.71
CA MET A 152 2.72 6.57 21.78
C MET A 152 2.28 8.05 21.68
N ILE A 153 1.28 8.35 20.86
CA ILE A 153 0.63 9.67 20.82
C ILE A 153 0.08 10.02 22.21
N ALA A 154 -0.70 9.11 22.81
CA ALA A 154 -1.40 9.38 24.07
C ALA A 154 -0.49 9.42 25.30
N ARG A 155 0.59 8.64 25.34
CA ARG A 155 1.43 8.45 26.52
C ARG A 155 2.78 9.12 26.44
N GLU A 156 3.34 9.24 25.24
CA GLU A 156 4.70 9.73 25.00
C GLU A 156 4.70 11.05 24.23
N HIS A 157 3.49 11.59 23.94
CA HIS A 157 3.31 12.83 23.17
C HIS A 157 3.99 12.80 21.79
N LEU A 158 4.05 11.61 21.16
CA LEU A 158 4.56 11.49 19.80
C LEU A 158 3.80 12.42 18.84
N PRO A 159 4.47 13.34 18.12
CA PRO A 159 3.80 14.25 17.18
C PRO A 159 3.43 13.50 15.89
N ALA A 160 2.57 12.49 16.00
CA ALA A 160 2.23 11.63 14.88
C ALA A 160 0.81 11.85 14.35
N VAL A 161 0.66 11.57 13.07
CA VAL A 161 -0.60 11.46 12.34
C VAL A 161 -0.70 10.06 11.73
N ILE A 162 -1.87 9.44 11.82
CA ILE A 162 -2.11 8.13 11.22
C ILE A 162 -2.95 8.32 9.95
N VAL A 163 -2.47 7.84 8.82
CA VAL A 163 -3.23 7.82 7.56
C VAL A 163 -3.61 6.39 7.24
N ARG A 164 -4.90 6.14 7.01
CA ARG A 164 -5.48 4.83 6.68
C ARG A 164 -5.98 4.83 5.24
N PRO A 165 -5.09 4.64 4.26
CA PRO A 165 -5.52 4.57 2.86
C PRO A 165 -6.25 3.26 2.58
N ASP A 166 -7.14 3.31 1.59
CA ASP A 166 -7.69 2.14 0.95
C ASP A 166 -6.66 1.47 0.02
N GLN A 167 -7.12 0.46 -0.75
CA GLN A 167 -6.28 -0.19 -1.73
C GLN A 167 -5.77 0.83 -2.75
N ILE A 168 -4.52 1.22 -2.59
CA ILE A 168 -3.85 2.15 -3.51
C ILE A 168 -3.53 1.41 -4.80
N PHE A 169 -3.85 2.02 -5.94
CA PHE A 169 -3.49 1.52 -7.26
C PHE A 169 -3.00 2.65 -8.17
N GLY A 170 -2.23 2.31 -9.19
CA GLY A 170 -1.68 3.27 -10.14
C GLY A 170 -0.43 2.75 -10.85
N PRO A 171 0.30 3.62 -11.59
CA PRO A 171 1.59 3.28 -12.20
C PRO A 171 2.59 2.81 -11.15
N GLY A 172 3.18 1.62 -11.37
CA GLY A 172 4.10 1.00 -10.41
C GLY A 172 3.46 -0.07 -9.51
N ASP A 173 2.13 -0.23 -9.50
CA ASP A 173 1.46 -1.29 -8.74
C ASP A 173 1.55 -2.64 -9.46
N HIS A 174 2.63 -3.34 -9.26
CA HIS A 174 2.82 -4.71 -9.77
C HIS A 174 2.02 -5.75 -8.98
N LEU A 175 1.74 -5.48 -7.69
CA LEU A 175 1.20 -6.47 -6.76
C LEU A 175 -0.30 -6.69 -6.91
N HIS A 176 -1.08 -5.63 -7.06
CA HIS A 176 -2.54 -5.72 -7.12
C HIS A 176 -3.04 -5.48 -8.53
N PHE A 177 -2.84 -4.28 -9.06
CA PHE A 177 -3.27 -3.94 -10.42
C PHE A 177 -2.58 -4.80 -11.47
N GLY A 178 -1.26 -4.93 -11.41
CA GLY A 178 -0.47 -5.70 -12.38
C GLY A 178 -0.86 -7.18 -12.41
N ARG A 179 -1.06 -7.82 -11.24
CA ARG A 179 -1.54 -9.21 -11.17
C ARG A 179 -2.96 -9.36 -11.70
N MET A 180 -3.85 -8.41 -11.41
CA MET A 180 -5.23 -8.43 -11.90
C MET A 180 -5.27 -8.27 -13.42
N ALA A 181 -4.53 -7.32 -13.97
CA ALA A 181 -4.39 -7.14 -15.41
C ALA A 181 -3.80 -8.39 -16.09
N ALA A 182 -2.79 -9.02 -15.49
CA ALA A 182 -2.21 -10.27 -15.99
C ALA A 182 -3.22 -11.43 -16.01
N ARG A 183 -4.05 -11.56 -14.97
CA ARG A 183 -5.11 -12.59 -14.91
C ARG A 183 -6.18 -12.36 -15.97
N LEU A 184 -6.61 -11.11 -16.16
CA LEU A 184 -7.58 -10.75 -17.21
C LEU A 184 -7.01 -11.04 -18.59
N ARG A 185 -5.76 -10.67 -18.87
CA ARG A 185 -5.08 -10.96 -20.13
C ARG A 185 -4.96 -12.47 -20.42
N ALA A 186 -4.80 -13.27 -19.37
CA ALA A 186 -4.75 -14.73 -19.48
C ALA A 186 -6.14 -15.40 -19.57
N GLY A 187 -7.23 -14.62 -19.67
CA GLY A 187 -8.61 -15.16 -19.69
C GLY A 187 -9.05 -15.83 -18.38
N LYS A 188 -8.31 -15.58 -17.26
CA LYS A 188 -8.56 -16.18 -15.93
C LYS A 188 -9.31 -15.23 -14.99
N GLY A 189 -9.85 -14.13 -15.50
CA GLY A 189 -10.68 -13.23 -14.73
C GLY A 189 -12.02 -13.87 -14.35
N VAL A 190 -12.46 -13.65 -13.12
CA VAL A 190 -13.77 -14.09 -12.62
C VAL A 190 -14.41 -12.99 -11.79
N ILE A 191 -15.72 -12.98 -11.71
CA ILE A 191 -16.51 -12.12 -10.83
C ILE A 191 -16.87 -12.94 -9.59
N VAL A 192 -16.51 -12.46 -8.40
CA VAL A 192 -16.82 -13.13 -7.13
C VAL A 192 -18.19 -12.64 -6.65
N GLY A 193 -19.13 -13.53 -6.47
CA GLY A 193 -20.53 -13.19 -6.11
C GLY A 193 -21.26 -12.49 -7.26
N SER A 194 -22.05 -11.49 -6.94
CA SER A 194 -22.76 -10.65 -7.93
C SER A 194 -21.81 -9.68 -8.64
N GLY A 195 -20.76 -9.24 -7.96
CA GLY A 195 -19.82 -8.20 -8.43
C GLY A 195 -20.35 -6.76 -8.33
N ASP A 196 -21.48 -6.55 -7.66
CA ASP A 196 -22.11 -5.22 -7.46
C ASP A 196 -21.62 -4.54 -6.17
N ASN A 197 -20.81 -5.25 -5.37
CA ASN A 197 -20.19 -4.71 -4.17
C ASN A 197 -19.14 -3.63 -4.50
N ALA A 198 -19.09 -2.58 -3.68
CA ALA A 198 -18.10 -1.52 -3.78
C ALA A 198 -16.72 -2.01 -3.41
N LEU A 199 -15.72 -1.64 -4.21
CA LEU A 199 -14.31 -1.87 -3.89
C LEU A 199 -13.71 -0.65 -3.20
N PRO A 200 -12.91 -0.84 -2.15
CA PRO A 200 -12.22 0.22 -1.45
C PRO A 200 -10.94 0.58 -2.21
N LEU A 201 -11.02 1.58 -3.08
CA LEU A 201 -9.94 1.97 -3.98
C LEU A 201 -9.58 3.44 -3.81
N VAL A 202 -8.29 3.74 -3.91
CA VAL A 202 -7.78 5.10 -4.04
C VAL A 202 -6.66 5.14 -5.08
N TYR A 203 -6.69 6.15 -5.95
CA TYR A 203 -5.61 6.33 -6.91
C TYR A 203 -4.36 6.88 -6.22
N VAL A 204 -3.19 6.48 -6.71
CA VAL A 204 -1.92 6.74 -6.01
C VAL A 204 -1.63 8.21 -5.78
N SER A 205 -1.98 9.12 -6.71
CA SER A 205 -1.76 10.56 -6.48
C SER A 205 -2.66 11.11 -5.38
N ASP A 206 -3.90 10.64 -5.27
CA ASP A 206 -4.81 11.06 -4.19
C ASP A 206 -4.35 10.51 -2.83
N ALA A 207 -3.82 9.28 -2.81
CA ALA A 207 -3.21 8.73 -1.59
C ALA A 207 -1.99 9.54 -1.15
N VAL A 208 -1.13 9.95 -2.10
CA VAL A 208 0.03 10.82 -1.84
C VAL A 208 -0.41 12.18 -1.32
N GLU A 209 -1.41 12.80 -1.95
CA GLU A 209 -1.98 14.07 -1.47
C GLU A 209 -2.45 13.96 -0.02
N GLY A 210 -3.19 12.90 0.34
CA GLY A 210 -3.64 12.67 1.71
C GLY A 210 -2.48 12.53 2.70
N LEU A 211 -1.37 11.88 2.30
CA LEU A 211 -0.16 11.76 3.13
C LEU A 211 0.54 13.11 3.31
N LEU A 212 0.64 13.93 2.26
CA LEU A 212 1.28 15.25 2.32
C LEU A 212 0.43 16.24 3.11
N LEU A 213 -0.88 16.24 2.95
CA LEU A 213 -1.78 17.03 3.78
C LEU A 213 -1.64 16.67 5.27
N ALA A 214 -1.55 15.39 5.61
CA ALA A 214 -1.31 14.94 6.98
C ALA A 214 0.08 15.35 7.49
N LEU A 215 1.06 15.49 6.61
CA LEU A 215 2.41 15.95 6.95
C LEU A 215 2.43 17.44 7.29
N ASP A 216 1.65 18.26 6.57
CA ASP A 216 1.74 19.72 6.63
C ASP A 216 0.77 20.35 7.63
N HIS A 217 -0.42 19.76 7.85
CA HIS A 217 -1.43 20.35 8.72
C HIS A 217 -1.11 20.16 10.22
N GLU A 218 -0.90 21.26 10.93
CA GLU A 218 -0.60 21.24 12.37
C GLU A 218 -1.72 20.59 13.20
N ALA A 219 -2.97 20.89 12.88
CA ALA A 219 -4.13 20.33 13.56
C ALA A 219 -4.30 18.81 13.38
N ALA A 220 -3.53 18.19 12.47
CA ALA A 220 -3.58 16.76 12.22
C ALA A 220 -2.90 15.92 13.31
N VAL A 221 -2.00 16.51 14.12
CA VAL A 221 -1.26 15.79 15.17
C VAL A 221 -2.23 15.10 16.14
N GLY A 222 -1.94 13.85 16.44
CA GLY A 222 -2.76 13.03 17.35
C GLY A 222 -4.01 12.44 16.70
N ARG A 223 -4.21 12.65 15.40
CA ARG A 223 -5.42 12.21 14.66
C ARG A 223 -5.13 11.04 13.73
N ALA A 224 -6.21 10.33 13.38
CA ALA A 224 -6.22 9.36 12.30
C ALA A 224 -7.16 9.85 11.19
N TYR A 225 -6.81 9.56 9.92
CA TYR A 225 -7.57 9.96 8.75
C TYR A 225 -7.70 8.81 7.76
N ASN A 226 -8.93 8.55 7.32
CA ASN A 226 -9.17 7.70 6.17
C ASN A 226 -8.85 8.48 4.88
N VAL A 227 -8.17 7.82 3.96
CA VAL A 227 -7.81 8.37 2.64
C VAL A 227 -8.28 7.39 1.57
N THR A 228 -9.38 7.72 0.90
CA THR A 228 -10.01 6.90 -0.13
C THR A 228 -10.73 7.76 -1.15
N ASN A 229 -11.30 7.11 -2.18
CA ASN A 229 -12.25 7.76 -3.08
C ASN A 229 -13.67 7.43 -2.61
N ASP A 230 -14.50 8.44 -2.39
CA ASP A 230 -15.88 8.29 -1.89
C ASP A 230 -16.92 8.02 -3.01
N ASN A 231 -16.45 7.93 -4.25
CA ASN A 231 -17.24 7.44 -5.39
C ASN A 231 -16.68 6.08 -5.88
N PRO A 232 -16.89 4.99 -5.11
CA PRO A 232 -16.25 3.71 -5.37
C PRO A 232 -16.79 3.04 -6.63
N LEU A 233 -15.92 2.35 -7.36
CA LEU A 233 -16.34 1.43 -8.41
C LEU A 233 -16.83 0.11 -7.80
N THR A 234 -17.82 -0.51 -8.43
CA THR A 234 -18.14 -1.91 -8.11
C THR A 234 -17.06 -2.84 -8.65
N GLN A 235 -17.00 -4.06 -8.12
CA GLN A 235 -16.08 -5.10 -8.62
C GLN A 235 -16.20 -5.28 -10.15
N LYS A 236 -17.44 -5.39 -10.67
CA LYS A 236 -17.71 -5.50 -12.11
C LYS A 236 -17.17 -4.30 -12.88
N GLN A 237 -17.45 -3.09 -12.40
CA GLN A 237 -17.01 -1.85 -13.06
C GLN A 237 -15.48 -1.78 -13.13
N PHE A 238 -14.80 -2.12 -12.03
CA PHE A 238 -13.35 -2.10 -11.97
C PHE A 238 -12.71 -3.13 -12.90
N LEU A 239 -13.19 -4.40 -12.86
CA LEU A 239 -12.69 -5.45 -13.74
C LEU A 239 -12.97 -5.14 -15.22
N HIS A 240 -14.14 -4.56 -15.52
CA HIS A 240 -14.50 -4.13 -16.86
C HIS A 240 -13.57 -3.00 -17.35
N ALA A 241 -13.36 -1.98 -16.52
CA ALA A 241 -12.49 -0.86 -16.85
C ALA A 241 -11.05 -1.32 -17.16
N ILE A 242 -10.50 -2.23 -16.33
CA ILE A 242 -9.16 -2.81 -16.57
C ILE A 242 -9.15 -3.57 -17.88
N ALA A 243 -10.12 -4.46 -18.11
CA ALA A 243 -10.17 -5.30 -19.31
C ALA A 243 -10.22 -4.46 -20.59
N CYS A 244 -11.10 -3.45 -20.64
CA CYS A 244 -11.19 -2.51 -21.75
C CYS A 244 -9.87 -1.75 -21.96
N ALA A 245 -9.27 -1.23 -20.87
CA ALA A 245 -8.04 -0.45 -20.96
C ALA A 245 -6.82 -1.25 -21.43
N ILE A 246 -6.77 -2.57 -21.16
CA ILE A 246 -5.70 -3.46 -21.64
C ILE A 246 -6.06 -4.18 -22.97
N GLY A 247 -7.24 -3.91 -23.55
CA GLY A 247 -7.67 -4.47 -24.82
C GLY A 247 -8.05 -5.95 -24.78
N VAL A 248 -8.71 -6.41 -23.70
CA VAL A 248 -9.21 -7.79 -23.57
C VAL A 248 -10.70 -7.79 -23.21
N HIS A 249 -11.36 -8.93 -23.44
CA HIS A 249 -12.76 -9.08 -23.04
C HIS A 249 -12.92 -9.07 -21.52
N PRO A 250 -13.91 -8.32 -20.99
CA PRO A 250 -14.25 -8.38 -19.57
C PRO A 250 -14.67 -9.78 -19.11
N PRO A 251 -14.40 -10.15 -17.85
CA PRO A 251 -14.82 -11.44 -17.33
C PRO A 251 -16.36 -11.52 -17.26
N ARG A 252 -16.91 -12.67 -17.69
CA ARG A 252 -18.36 -12.94 -17.64
C ARG A 252 -18.70 -14.03 -16.64
N ARG A 253 -17.69 -14.82 -16.22
CA ARG A 253 -17.90 -15.97 -15.31
C ARG A 253 -18.06 -15.47 -13.88
N HIS A 254 -19.21 -15.76 -13.30
CA HIS A 254 -19.46 -15.59 -11.87
C HIS A 254 -19.06 -16.86 -11.10
N VAL A 255 -18.49 -16.65 -9.92
CA VAL A 255 -18.16 -17.73 -8.97
C VAL A 255 -18.79 -17.40 -7.61
N PRO A 256 -19.47 -18.36 -6.96
CA PRO A 256 -20.10 -18.10 -5.68
C PRO A 256 -19.06 -17.72 -4.62
N TYR A 257 -19.33 -16.63 -3.88
CA TYR A 257 -18.40 -16.12 -2.84
C TYR A 257 -17.98 -17.23 -1.87
N ARG A 258 -18.95 -17.97 -1.31
CA ARG A 258 -18.69 -19.03 -0.32
C ARG A 258 -17.79 -20.13 -0.85
N ALA A 259 -17.95 -20.51 -2.11
CA ALA A 259 -17.13 -21.55 -2.74
C ALA A 259 -15.67 -21.09 -2.91
N VAL A 260 -15.46 -19.86 -3.39
CA VAL A 260 -14.10 -19.29 -3.56
C VAL A 260 -13.44 -19.03 -2.21
N TYR A 261 -14.22 -18.59 -1.21
CA TYR A 261 -13.73 -18.41 0.16
C TYR A 261 -13.27 -19.73 0.79
N ALA A 262 -14.06 -20.79 0.64
CA ALA A 262 -13.69 -22.14 1.10
C ALA A 262 -12.45 -22.68 0.38
N ALA A 263 -12.34 -22.46 -0.94
CA ALA A 263 -11.15 -22.80 -1.72
C ALA A 263 -9.91 -22.04 -1.24
N GLY A 264 -10.05 -20.73 -0.92
CA GLY A 264 -9.00 -19.92 -0.32
C GLY A 264 -8.55 -20.48 1.03
N TYR A 265 -9.50 -20.83 1.90
CA TYR A 265 -9.21 -21.44 3.19
C TYR A 265 -8.42 -22.75 3.06
N ALA A 266 -8.85 -23.65 2.16
CA ALA A 266 -8.16 -24.89 1.89
C ALA A 266 -6.74 -24.65 1.34
N ALA A 267 -6.59 -23.72 0.38
CA ALA A 267 -5.30 -23.37 -0.19
C ALA A 267 -4.33 -22.81 0.86
N GLU A 268 -4.80 -21.93 1.75
CA GLU A 268 -4.00 -21.41 2.86
C GLU A 268 -3.55 -22.53 3.81
N ARG A 269 -4.44 -23.46 4.18
CA ARG A 269 -4.11 -24.59 5.06
C ARG A 269 -3.07 -25.52 4.46
N LEU A 270 -3.18 -25.82 3.17
CA LEU A 270 -2.24 -26.69 2.47
C LEU A 270 -0.85 -26.06 2.27
N THR A 271 -0.78 -24.73 2.18
CA THR A 271 0.49 -24.02 1.97
C THR A 271 1.15 -23.57 3.27
N THR A 272 0.41 -23.43 4.37
CA THR A 272 0.94 -22.98 5.67
C THR A 272 2.07 -23.84 6.21
N PRO A 273 2.02 -25.20 6.18
CA PRO A 273 3.09 -26.06 6.71
C PRO A 273 4.41 -25.94 5.95
N THR A 274 4.34 -25.60 4.67
CA THR A 274 5.51 -25.64 3.78
C THR A 274 6.00 -24.27 3.33
N ARG A 275 5.37 -23.21 3.69
CA ARG A 275 5.60 -21.79 3.28
C ARG A 275 6.69 -21.52 2.21
N ALA A 276 7.53 -22.52 1.96
CA ALA A 276 8.54 -22.59 0.90
C ALA A 276 7.94 -22.63 -0.52
N ARG A 277 6.67 -22.96 -0.67
CA ARG A 277 5.98 -23.10 -1.98
C ARG A 277 5.36 -21.79 -2.50
N GLY A 278 5.61 -20.67 -1.80
CA GLY A 278 5.09 -19.36 -2.19
C GLY A 278 3.63 -19.15 -1.78
N ARG A 279 3.09 -17.98 -2.14
CA ARG A 279 1.72 -17.57 -1.81
C ARG A 279 0.68 -18.42 -2.55
N PRO A 280 -0.40 -18.85 -1.87
CA PRO A 280 -1.51 -19.53 -2.53
C PRO A 280 -2.15 -18.64 -3.61
N PRO A 281 -2.63 -19.21 -4.71
CA PRO A 281 -3.21 -18.46 -5.83
C PRO A 281 -4.51 -17.73 -5.45
N VAL A 282 -5.17 -18.19 -4.39
CA VAL A 282 -6.39 -17.59 -3.81
C VAL A 282 -6.22 -17.56 -2.29
N THR A 283 -6.50 -16.44 -1.67
CA THR A 283 -6.49 -16.25 -0.21
C THR A 283 -7.86 -15.74 0.25
N ARG A 284 -8.24 -16.05 1.49
CA ARG A 284 -9.50 -15.55 2.08
C ARG A 284 -9.54 -14.04 2.10
N LEU A 285 -8.42 -13.38 2.43
CA LEU A 285 -8.32 -11.92 2.42
C LEU A 285 -8.61 -11.35 1.02
N GLY A 286 -7.99 -11.92 -0.03
CA GLY A 286 -8.21 -11.49 -1.41
C GLY A 286 -9.65 -11.72 -1.87
N VAL A 287 -10.29 -12.83 -1.45
CA VAL A 287 -11.71 -13.11 -1.73
C VAL A 287 -12.62 -12.14 -0.99
N ALA A 288 -12.35 -11.85 0.29
CA ALA A 288 -13.12 -10.89 1.07
C ALA A 288 -13.00 -9.47 0.48
N PHE A 289 -11.79 -9.06 0.11
CA PHE A 289 -11.56 -7.78 -0.56
C PHE A 289 -12.38 -7.62 -1.85
N LEU A 290 -12.34 -8.63 -2.72
CA LEU A 290 -13.04 -8.59 -4.01
C LEU A 290 -14.56 -8.79 -3.87
N GLY A 291 -15.01 -9.64 -2.96
CA GLY A 291 -16.38 -10.15 -2.94
C GLY A 291 -17.29 -9.58 -1.85
N THR A 292 -16.82 -8.61 -1.06
CA THR A 292 -17.66 -7.94 -0.04
C THR A 292 -17.74 -6.43 -0.27
N ASP A 293 -18.79 -5.80 0.24
CA ASP A 293 -18.98 -4.36 0.17
C ASP A 293 -18.13 -3.68 1.25
N ASN A 294 -17.14 -2.90 0.84
CA ASN A 294 -16.23 -2.22 1.74
C ASN A 294 -16.21 -0.74 1.41
N ARG A 295 -16.63 0.09 2.38
CA ARG A 295 -16.72 1.55 2.23
C ARG A 295 -16.13 2.23 3.44
N TYR A 296 -15.42 3.32 3.20
CA TYR A 296 -14.82 4.12 4.26
C TYR A 296 -15.11 5.59 4.04
N ALA A 297 -15.41 6.30 5.14
CA ALA A 297 -15.79 7.70 5.08
C ALA A 297 -14.56 8.60 5.22
N ILE A 298 -14.46 9.62 4.36
CA ILE A 298 -13.37 10.62 4.37
C ILE A 298 -13.79 11.96 4.96
N GLY A 299 -14.95 12.01 5.61
CA GLY A 299 -15.52 13.27 6.10
C GLY A 299 -14.60 14.03 7.07
N ARG A 300 -13.78 13.34 7.86
CA ARG A 300 -12.78 13.96 8.71
C ARG A 300 -11.65 14.57 7.89
N ALA A 301 -11.05 13.80 6.98
CA ALA A 301 -9.99 14.27 6.13
C ALA A 301 -10.41 15.50 5.30
N ARG A 302 -11.64 15.53 4.79
CA ARG A 302 -12.20 16.70 4.12
C ARG A 302 -12.23 17.94 4.99
N ARG A 303 -12.84 17.83 6.17
CA ARG A 303 -13.03 19.00 7.03
C ARG A 303 -11.75 19.53 7.64
N GLU A 304 -10.85 18.62 8.03
CA GLU A 304 -9.67 18.97 8.83
C GLU A 304 -8.41 19.16 7.98
N LEU A 305 -8.31 18.47 6.84
CA LEU A 305 -7.13 18.55 5.95
C LEU A 305 -7.43 19.19 4.59
N GLY A 306 -8.70 19.41 4.24
CA GLY A 306 -9.08 19.80 2.88
C GLY A 306 -8.86 18.71 1.83
N TYR A 307 -8.79 17.43 2.27
CA TYR A 307 -8.58 16.30 1.36
C TYR A 307 -9.76 16.10 0.42
N GLU A 308 -9.51 16.16 -0.87
CA GLU A 308 -10.48 15.83 -1.92
C GLU A 308 -9.83 14.91 -2.96
N PRO A 309 -10.34 13.68 -3.14
CA PRO A 309 -9.86 12.81 -4.19
C PRO A 309 -10.19 13.43 -5.56
N ARG A 310 -9.17 13.66 -6.37
CA ARG A 310 -9.30 14.40 -7.64
C ARG A 310 -9.36 13.49 -8.85
N VAL A 311 -8.87 12.27 -8.72
CA VAL A 311 -8.78 11.35 -9.85
C VAL A 311 -10.02 10.47 -9.91
N ASP A 312 -10.78 10.57 -11.01
CA ASP A 312 -11.81 9.57 -11.29
C ASP A 312 -11.17 8.18 -11.38
N LEU A 313 -11.76 7.20 -10.69
CA LEU A 313 -11.16 5.86 -10.60
C LEU A 313 -11.03 5.16 -11.96
N ARG A 314 -11.90 5.47 -12.94
CA ARG A 314 -11.79 4.92 -14.31
C ARG A 314 -10.63 5.55 -15.06
N ASP A 315 -10.37 6.84 -14.85
CA ASP A 315 -9.20 7.53 -15.38
C ASP A 315 -7.93 6.97 -14.75
N GLY A 316 -7.93 6.78 -13.43
CA GLY A 316 -6.86 6.09 -12.72
C GLY A 316 -6.57 4.70 -13.29
N VAL A 317 -7.61 3.92 -13.60
CA VAL A 317 -7.46 2.61 -14.27
C VAL A 317 -6.82 2.75 -15.64
N ARG A 318 -7.20 3.76 -16.45
CA ARG A 318 -6.57 4.00 -17.78
C ARG A 318 -5.08 4.31 -17.65
N LEU A 319 -4.71 5.15 -16.69
CA LEU A 319 -3.30 5.50 -16.42
C LEU A 319 -2.49 4.29 -15.95
N ALA A 320 -3.02 3.50 -15.01
CA ALA A 320 -2.38 2.28 -14.53
C ALA A 320 -2.25 1.22 -15.64
N ALA A 321 -3.26 1.08 -16.51
CA ALA A 321 -3.23 0.16 -17.64
C ALA A 321 -2.20 0.58 -18.69
N ALA A 322 -2.10 1.88 -19.00
CA ALA A 322 -1.09 2.40 -19.91
C ALA A 322 0.33 2.13 -19.40
N TRP A 323 0.57 2.33 -18.11
CA TRP A 323 1.84 1.96 -17.47
C TRP A 323 2.09 0.45 -17.59
N TYR A 324 1.13 -0.40 -17.20
CA TYR A 324 1.24 -1.85 -17.25
C TYR A 324 1.57 -2.37 -18.66
N GLN A 325 0.98 -1.78 -19.70
CA GLN A 325 1.25 -2.16 -21.08
C GLN A 325 2.66 -1.80 -21.55
N ARG A 326 3.19 -0.62 -21.13
CA ARG A 326 4.56 -0.20 -21.40
C ARG A 326 5.56 -1.10 -20.69
N ASP A 327 5.37 -1.32 -19.40
CA ASP A 327 6.20 -2.18 -18.57
C ASP A 327 6.26 -3.62 -19.09
N ALA A 328 5.11 -4.20 -19.44
CA ALA A 328 5.03 -5.53 -20.04
C ALA A 328 5.70 -5.63 -21.44
N ARG A 329 5.77 -4.54 -22.20
CA ARG A 329 6.53 -4.48 -23.47
C ARG A 329 8.03 -4.42 -23.20
N ALA A 330 8.46 -3.60 -22.26
CA ALA A 330 9.86 -3.49 -21.85
C ALA A 330 10.42 -4.84 -21.38
N HIS A 331 9.69 -5.56 -20.51
CA HIS A 331 10.07 -6.89 -20.06
C HIS A 331 10.14 -7.95 -21.16
N ARG A 332 9.23 -7.90 -22.16
CA ARG A 332 9.29 -8.81 -23.32
C ARG A 332 10.46 -8.50 -24.26
N ALA A 333 10.73 -7.23 -24.48
CA ALA A 333 11.87 -6.81 -25.29
C ALA A 333 13.20 -7.27 -24.66
N TRP A 334 13.34 -7.07 -23.34
CA TRP A 334 14.53 -7.51 -22.60
C TRP A 334 14.72 -9.03 -22.62
N ARG A 335 13.66 -9.83 -22.46
CA ARG A 335 13.72 -11.29 -22.57
C ARG A 335 14.15 -11.74 -23.98
N ARG A 336 13.69 -11.08 -25.04
CA ARG A 336 14.10 -11.38 -26.41
C ARG A 336 15.58 -11.07 -26.64
N VAL A 337 16.07 -9.92 -26.15
CA VAL A 337 17.50 -9.54 -26.26
C VAL A 337 18.37 -10.55 -25.53
N ARG A 338 17.98 -11.00 -24.33
CA ARG A 338 18.74 -11.98 -23.56
C ARG A 338 18.76 -13.37 -24.21
N SER A 339 17.62 -13.82 -24.76
CA SER A 339 17.57 -15.09 -25.50
C SER A 339 18.35 -15.07 -26.81
N SER A 340 18.50 -13.91 -27.45
CA SER A 340 19.35 -13.77 -28.64
C SER A 340 20.85 -13.63 -28.29
N ALA A 341 21.19 -13.15 -27.09
CA ALA A 341 22.58 -13.06 -26.63
C ALA A 341 23.11 -14.41 -26.08
N GLU A 342 22.23 -15.30 -25.58
CA GLU A 342 22.59 -16.65 -25.13
C GLU A 342 22.70 -17.67 -26.29
N GLY A 343 22.43 -17.23 -27.54
CA GLY A 343 22.46 -18.05 -28.76
C GLY A 343 23.74 -17.94 -29.62
N VAL A 344 24.83 -17.38 -29.09
CA VAL A 344 26.11 -17.41 -29.77
C VAL A 344 26.91 -18.61 -29.23
N PRO A 345 27.09 -19.70 -30.01
CA PRO A 345 27.98 -20.76 -29.61
C PRO A 345 29.42 -20.27 -29.70
N VAL A 346 30.18 -20.56 -28.65
CA VAL A 346 31.67 -20.44 -28.63
C VAL A 346 32.27 -21.60 -29.39
#